data_40b339be62c8335dc53e2ce052b13c0e
#
_entry.id   40b339be62c8335dc53e2ce052b13c0e
#
_cell.length_a   1.000
_cell.length_b   1.000
_cell.length_c   1.000
_cell.angle_alpha   90.00
_cell.angle_beta   90.00
_cell.angle_gamma   90.00
#
_symmetry.space_group_name_H-M   'P 1'
#
loop_
_entity.id
_entity.type
_entity.pdbx_description
1 polymer ?
#
loop_
_entity_poly.entity_id
_entity_poly.type
_entity_poly.pdbx_seq_one_letter_code
_entity_poly.pdbx_strand_id
1 'polypeptide(L)'
;MKAIYLPVATVGLISLIVCGLNRAANLPPVKGAPLPPITLPTPEDPDEKEYLGLSGSGSFSIPQIKAKVVIIEIFSLYCSKCQKIAPEMDKLYYLIESNPALRNKVKLIGIGAGNSRYEVDVFKKTFHTP
;
A
#
# COMPACT_ATOMS: atom_id res chain seq x y z
N MET A 1 34.97 -55.59 -20.44
CA MET A 1 34.05 -54.70 -19.72
C MET A 1 34.84 -53.53 -19.13
N LYS A 2 34.81 -52.33 -19.76
CA LYS A 2 35.51 -51.15 -19.26
C LYS A 2 34.50 -50.26 -18.52
N ALA A 3 34.69 -50.12 -17.21
CA ALA A 3 33.87 -49.21 -16.37
C ALA A 3 34.30 -47.75 -16.66
N ILE A 4 33.33 -46.93 -17.06
CA ILE A 4 33.53 -45.48 -17.26
C ILE A 4 33.26 -44.83 -15.93
N TYR A 5 34.30 -44.32 -15.29
CA TYR A 5 34.20 -43.43 -14.11
C TYR A 5 33.89 -42.00 -14.58
N LEU A 6 32.71 -41.52 -14.35
CA LEU A 6 32.36 -40.09 -14.49
C LEU A 6 32.84 -39.35 -13.23
N PRO A 7 33.58 -38.25 -13.33
CA PRO A 7 34.00 -37.48 -12.17
C PRO A 7 32.85 -36.69 -11.57
N VAL A 8 32.57 -36.93 -10.30
CA VAL A 8 31.53 -36.30 -9.45
C VAL A 8 31.84 -34.81 -9.14
N ALA A 9 32.85 -34.24 -9.75
CA ALA A 9 33.36 -32.90 -9.37
C ALA A 9 32.64 -31.70 -10.02
N THR A 10 31.68 -31.89 -10.95
CA THR A 10 31.08 -30.79 -11.70
C THR A 10 29.68 -30.33 -11.21
N VAL A 11 29.08 -31.01 -10.22
CA VAL A 11 27.75 -30.65 -9.71
C VAL A 11 27.78 -29.56 -8.62
N GLY A 12 28.93 -29.34 -7.97
CA GLY A 12 29.06 -28.39 -6.86
C GLY A 12 29.13 -26.90 -7.23
N LEU A 13 29.40 -26.55 -8.50
CA LEU A 13 29.68 -25.16 -8.90
C LEU A 13 28.46 -24.38 -9.42
N ILE A 14 27.36 -25.07 -9.76
CA ILE A 14 26.15 -24.42 -10.31
C ILE A 14 25.20 -23.93 -9.21
N SER A 15 25.31 -24.47 -7.98
CA SER A 15 24.38 -24.13 -6.87
C SER A 15 24.65 -22.80 -6.20
N LEU A 16 25.77 -22.13 -6.46
CA LEU A 16 26.16 -20.86 -5.78
C LEU A 16 25.76 -19.59 -6.56
N ILE A 17 25.27 -19.71 -7.81
CA ILE A 17 24.97 -18.53 -8.65
C ILE A 17 23.51 -18.06 -8.50
N VAL A 18 22.61 -18.87 -7.92
CA VAL A 18 21.16 -18.52 -7.85
C VAL A 18 20.79 -17.72 -6.60
N CYS A 19 21.66 -17.59 -5.63
CA CYS A 19 21.34 -16.93 -4.34
C CYS A 19 21.58 -15.40 -4.31
N GLY A 20 21.97 -14.78 -5.42
CA GLY A 20 22.43 -13.38 -5.47
C GLY A 20 21.45 -12.35 -6.02
N LEU A 21 20.26 -12.72 -6.51
CA LEU A 21 19.45 -11.82 -7.36
C LEU A 21 18.18 -11.23 -6.72
N ASN A 22 17.95 -11.39 -5.43
CA ASN A 22 16.74 -10.87 -4.77
C ASN A 22 16.96 -9.75 -3.74
N ARG A 23 17.93 -8.88 -3.92
CA ARG A 23 18.16 -7.73 -3.01
C ARG A 23 17.63 -6.38 -3.50
N ALA A 24 16.97 -6.33 -4.65
CA ALA A 24 16.45 -5.06 -5.18
C ALA A 24 15.11 -4.60 -4.55
N ALA A 25 14.46 -5.42 -3.71
CA ALA A 25 13.09 -5.18 -3.26
C ALA A 25 12.94 -4.32 -1.99
N ASN A 26 14.03 -3.88 -1.33
CA ASN A 26 13.96 -3.26 0.00
C ASN A 26 14.45 -1.81 0.07
N LEU A 27 14.70 -1.16 -1.05
CA LEU A 27 15.02 0.27 -1.03
C LEU A 27 13.73 1.09 -1.11
N PRO A 28 13.61 2.15 -0.28
CA PRO A 28 12.45 3.06 -0.39
C PRO A 28 12.41 3.67 -1.79
N PRO A 29 11.21 3.94 -2.32
CA PRO A 29 11.07 4.56 -3.63
C PRO A 29 11.79 5.91 -3.66
N VAL A 30 12.50 6.16 -4.74
CA VAL A 30 13.19 7.44 -4.95
C VAL A 30 12.14 8.53 -5.18
N LYS A 31 12.36 9.71 -4.62
CA LYS A 31 11.48 10.86 -4.83
C LYS A 31 11.28 11.13 -6.34
N GLY A 32 10.03 11.21 -6.78
CA GLY A 32 9.66 11.40 -8.18
C GLY A 32 9.59 10.11 -9.00
N ALA A 33 9.90 8.96 -8.43
CA ALA A 33 9.68 7.69 -9.10
C ALA A 33 8.17 7.38 -9.21
N PRO A 34 7.74 6.67 -10.27
CA PRO A 34 6.38 6.18 -10.36
C PRO A 34 6.04 5.27 -9.17
N LEU A 35 4.82 5.43 -8.64
CA LEU A 35 4.31 4.52 -7.63
C LEU A 35 4.20 3.10 -8.23
N PRO A 36 4.70 2.07 -7.56
CA PRO A 36 4.47 0.69 -7.99
C PRO A 36 2.97 0.40 -8.14
N PRO A 37 2.55 -0.52 -9.02
CA PRO A 37 1.16 -0.92 -9.12
C PRO A 37 0.67 -1.45 -7.77
N ILE A 38 -0.30 -0.77 -7.18
CA ILE A 38 -0.95 -1.17 -5.93
C ILE A 38 -2.41 -1.42 -6.25
N THR A 39 -2.90 -2.62 -5.91
CA THR A 39 -4.29 -2.99 -6.03
C THR A 39 -4.90 -3.08 -4.63
N LEU A 40 -5.98 -2.36 -4.41
CA LEU A 40 -6.69 -2.28 -3.14
C LEU A 40 -8.12 -2.81 -3.31
N PRO A 41 -8.73 -3.38 -2.27
CA PRO A 41 -10.15 -3.73 -2.31
C PRO A 41 -10.98 -2.46 -2.44
N THR A 42 -12.00 -2.49 -3.29
CA THR A 42 -12.98 -1.39 -3.37
C THR A 42 -13.73 -1.29 -2.03
N PRO A 43 -13.87 -0.09 -1.45
CA PRO A 43 -14.65 0.11 -0.25
C PRO A 43 -16.07 -0.45 -0.42
N GLU A 44 -16.67 -0.94 0.64
CA GLU A 44 -18.09 -1.36 0.62
C GLU A 44 -19.00 -0.18 0.88
N ASP A 45 -18.54 0.78 1.69
CA ASP A 45 -19.26 1.99 2.04
C ASP A 45 -19.51 2.86 0.78
N PRO A 46 -20.76 3.24 0.48
CA PRO A 46 -21.09 4.10 -0.63
C PRO A 46 -20.42 5.48 -0.56
N ASP A 47 -20.31 6.06 0.63
CA ASP A 47 -19.75 7.40 0.84
C ASP A 47 -18.24 7.39 0.55
N GLU A 48 -17.54 6.33 0.96
CA GLU A 48 -16.12 6.13 0.62
C GLU A 48 -15.92 5.96 -0.90
N LYS A 49 -16.82 5.22 -1.57
CA LYS A 49 -16.78 5.09 -3.04
C LYS A 49 -16.99 6.42 -3.73
N GLU A 50 -18.00 7.18 -3.29
CA GLU A 50 -18.28 8.50 -3.83
C GLU A 50 -17.10 9.44 -3.60
N TYR A 51 -16.54 9.46 -2.39
CA TYR A 51 -15.35 10.23 -2.04
C TYR A 51 -14.19 9.96 -2.99
N LEU A 52 -13.91 8.70 -3.32
CA LEU A 52 -12.84 8.31 -4.23
C LEU A 52 -13.22 8.42 -5.72
N GLY A 53 -14.49 8.63 -6.00
CA GLY A 53 -15.04 8.64 -7.37
C GLY A 53 -14.97 7.28 -8.05
N LEU A 54 -15.07 6.21 -7.27
CA LEU A 54 -15.07 4.83 -7.74
C LEU A 54 -16.48 4.33 -8.01
N SER A 55 -16.58 3.34 -8.90
CA SER A 55 -17.82 2.62 -9.20
C SER A 55 -17.57 1.12 -9.24
N GLY A 56 -18.61 0.34 -8.97
CA GLY A 56 -18.53 -1.12 -8.99
C GLY A 56 -18.04 -1.73 -7.67
N SER A 57 -17.52 -2.95 -7.77
CA SER A 57 -17.04 -3.78 -6.67
C SER A 57 -15.73 -4.50 -7.06
N GLY A 58 -15.11 -5.21 -6.11
CA GLY A 58 -13.89 -5.96 -6.35
C GLY A 58 -12.65 -5.19 -5.92
N SER A 59 -11.85 -4.72 -6.85
CA SER A 59 -10.59 -4.01 -6.55
C SER A 59 -10.38 -2.81 -7.46
N PHE A 60 -9.56 -1.88 -6.99
CA PHE A 60 -9.15 -0.70 -7.74
C PHE A 60 -7.65 -0.43 -7.57
N SER A 61 -7.10 0.40 -8.43
CA SER A 61 -5.73 0.91 -8.33
C SER A 61 -5.74 2.42 -8.07
N ILE A 62 -4.67 2.94 -7.46
CA ILE A 62 -4.55 4.36 -7.10
C ILE A 62 -4.88 5.32 -8.26
N PRO A 63 -4.43 5.09 -9.52
CA PRO A 63 -4.76 5.97 -10.64
C PRO A 63 -6.26 6.06 -11.01
N GLN A 64 -7.10 5.15 -10.49
CA GLN A 64 -8.55 5.18 -10.72
C GLN A 64 -9.27 6.18 -9.79
N ILE A 65 -8.62 6.66 -8.74
CA ILE A 65 -9.16 7.68 -7.85
C ILE A 65 -9.30 8.99 -8.62
N LYS A 66 -10.50 9.59 -8.56
CA LYS A 66 -10.79 10.87 -9.24
C LYS A 66 -10.20 12.05 -8.47
N ALA A 67 -8.88 12.20 -8.52
CA ALA A 67 -8.16 13.30 -7.90
C ALA A 67 -6.95 13.74 -8.74
N LYS A 68 -6.45 14.95 -8.51
CA LYS A 68 -5.17 15.42 -9.05
C LYS A 68 -3.99 15.00 -8.15
N VAL A 69 -4.25 14.91 -6.86
CA VAL A 69 -3.28 14.50 -5.85
C VAL A 69 -3.95 13.51 -4.92
N VAL A 70 -3.28 12.40 -4.66
CA VAL A 70 -3.69 11.41 -3.65
C VAL A 70 -2.62 11.39 -2.57
N ILE A 71 -3.01 11.72 -1.35
CA ILE A 71 -2.16 11.58 -0.16
C ILE A 71 -2.43 10.19 0.40
N ILE A 72 -1.38 9.41 0.59
CA ILE A 72 -1.48 8.04 1.07
C ILE A 72 -0.82 7.96 2.44
N GLU A 73 -1.59 7.61 3.45
CA GLU A 73 -1.10 7.19 4.76
C GLU A 73 -1.00 5.67 4.79
N ILE A 74 0.16 5.14 5.14
CA ILE A 74 0.32 3.71 5.41
C ILE A 74 0.36 3.54 6.93
N PHE A 75 -0.63 2.87 7.49
CA PHE A 75 -0.77 2.68 8.92
C PHE A 75 -0.91 1.21 9.33
N SER A 76 -0.83 0.95 10.61
CA SER A 76 -1.25 -0.32 11.22
C SER A 76 -1.90 -0.04 12.58
N LEU A 77 -2.94 -0.80 12.92
CA LEU A 77 -3.59 -0.75 14.24
C LEU A 77 -2.58 -0.91 15.38
N TYR A 78 -1.52 -1.68 15.16
CA TYR A 78 -0.49 -1.99 16.17
C TYR A 78 0.67 -0.98 16.19
N CYS A 79 0.66 0.03 15.33
CA CYS A 79 1.72 1.02 15.21
C CYS A 79 1.44 2.21 16.13
N SER A 80 2.15 2.31 17.24
CA SER A 80 1.98 3.41 18.21
C SER A 80 2.26 4.81 17.63
N LYS A 81 3.11 4.91 16.61
CA LYS A 81 3.36 6.18 15.91
C LYS A 81 2.19 6.56 15.03
N CYS A 82 1.59 5.58 14.33
CA CYS A 82 0.39 5.80 13.52
C CYS A 82 -0.78 6.26 14.39
N GLN A 83 -1.00 5.61 15.54
CA GLN A 83 -2.01 6.01 16.51
C GLN A 83 -1.84 7.45 16.99
N LYS A 84 -0.60 7.90 17.21
CA LYS A 84 -0.31 9.27 17.65
C LYS A 84 -0.53 10.32 16.56
N ILE A 85 -0.34 9.98 15.29
CA ILE A 85 -0.51 10.91 14.16
C ILE A 85 -1.95 10.93 13.64
N ALA A 86 -2.77 9.93 13.96
CA ALA A 86 -4.14 9.82 13.47
C ALA A 86 -4.98 11.09 13.67
N PRO A 87 -4.95 11.81 14.83
CA PRO A 87 -5.67 13.06 14.97
C PRO A 87 -5.21 14.18 14.04
N GLU A 88 -3.94 14.17 13.63
CA GLU A 88 -3.44 15.16 12.67
C GLU A 88 -3.89 14.81 11.24
N MET A 89 -3.99 13.51 10.91
CA MET A 89 -4.53 13.05 9.64
C MET A 89 -6.03 13.38 9.52
N ASP A 90 -6.77 13.23 10.59
CA ASP A 90 -8.17 13.64 10.68
C ASP A 90 -8.34 15.16 10.45
N LYS A 91 -7.56 15.98 11.12
CA LYS A 91 -7.54 17.45 10.88
C LYS A 91 -7.20 17.80 9.43
N LEU A 92 -6.23 17.09 8.84
CA LEU A 92 -5.85 17.29 7.44
C LEU A 92 -7.01 16.96 6.50
N TYR A 93 -7.72 15.85 6.76
CA TYR A 93 -8.91 15.47 6.00
C TYR A 93 -9.96 16.58 6.02
N TYR A 94 -10.36 17.06 7.20
CA TYR A 94 -11.34 18.13 7.33
C TYR A 94 -10.88 19.44 6.70
N LEU A 95 -9.58 19.76 6.77
CA LEU A 95 -9.03 20.93 6.11
C LEU A 95 -9.15 20.84 4.58
N ILE A 96 -8.92 19.66 4.00
CA ILE A 96 -9.08 19.41 2.57
C ILE A 96 -10.56 19.51 2.18
N GLU A 97 -11.44 18.81 2.90
CA GLU A 97 -12.86 18.73 2.54
C GLU A 97 -13.62 20.06 2.76
N SER A 98 -13.23 20.85 3.75
CA SER A 98 -13.80 22.18 3.99
C SER A 98 -13.36 23.25 2.97
N ASN A 99 -12.28 22.97 2.21
CA ASN A 99 -11.76 23.91 1.22
C ASN A 99 -12.29 23.61 -0.19
N PRO A 100 -13.18 24.45 -0.78
CA PRO A 100 -13.73 24.22 -2.12
C PRO A 100 -12.70 24.12 -3.24
N ALA A 101 -11.51 24.71 -3.07
CA ALA A 101 -10.44 24.63 -4.04
C ALA A 101 -9.67 23.30 -4.00
N LEU A 102 -9.76 22.55 -2.90
CA LEU A 102 -9.01 21.34 -2.64
C LEU A 102 -9.87 20.05 -2.71
N ARG A 103 -11.06 20.05 -2.12
CA ARG A 103 -11.90 18.85 -1.91
C ARG A 103 -12.12 17.97 -3.15
N ASN A 104 -12.15 18.58 -4.34
CA ASN A 104 -12.33 17.88 -5.61
C ASN A 104 -11.00 17.59 -6.34
N LYS A 105 -9.87 17.96 -5.74
CA LYS A 105 -8.54 17.81 -6.38
C LYS A 105 -7.60 16.97 -5.54
N VAL A 106 -7.79 16.95 -4.23
CA VAL A 106 -6.93 16.22 -3.29
C VAL A 106 -7.77 15.20 -2.56
N LYS A 107 -7.31 13.97 -2.51
CA LYS A 107 -7.92 12.90 -1.71
C LYS A 107 -6.89 12.34 -0.75
N LEU A 108 -7.32 12.09 0.49
CA LEU A 108 -6.53 11.44 1.53
C LEU A 108 -7.07 10.02 1.69
N ILE A 109 -6.19 9.03 1.63
CA ILE A 109 -6.55 7.62 1.86
C ILE A 109 -5.62 6.98 2.88
N GLY A 110 -6.16 6.11 3.73
CA GLY A 110 -5.41 5.26 4.63
C GLY A 110 -5.30 3.84 4.07
N ILE A 111 -4.11 3.25 4.14
CA ILE A 111 -3.87 1.84 3.79
C ILE A 111 -3.40 1.11 5.04
N GLY A 112 -4.22 0.21 5.56
CA GLY A 112 -3.90 -0.63 6.71
C GLY A 112 -2.94 -1.77 6.33
N ALA A 113 -1.64 -1.54 6.49
CA ALA A 113 -0.61 -2.53 6.17
C ALA A 113 -0.60 -3.68 7.19
N GLY A 114 -0.82 -4.90 6.70
CA GLY A 114 -0.89 -6.10 7.55
C GLY A 114 -2.12 -6.13 8.48
N ASN A 115 -3.15 -5.34 8.16
CA ASN A 115 -4.40 -5.33 8.89
C ASN A 115 -5.52 -6.01 8.10
N SER A 116 -6.37 -6.73 8.82
CA SER A 116 -7.68 -7.15 8.32
C SER A 116 -8.63 -5.96 8.21
N ARG A 117 -9.74 -6.12 7.47
CA ARG A 117 -10.79 -5.10 7.42
C ARG A 117 -11.31 -4.70 8.81
N TYR A 118 -11.55 -5.70 9.65
CA TYR A 118 -12.00 -5.47 11.04
C TYR A 118 -11.02 -4.57 11.82
N GLU A 119 -9.72 -4.80 11.67
CA GLU A 119 -8.69 -3.99 12.35
C GLU A 119 -8.61 -2.57 11.80
N VAL A 120 -8.85 -2.37 10.50
CA VAL A 120 -9.01 -1.04 9.90
C VAL A 120 -10.22 -0.33 10.51
N ASP A 121 -11.38 -1.00 10.60
CA ASP A 121 -12.58 -0.44 11.20
C ASP A 121 -12.38 -0.09 12.68
N VAL A 122 -11.66 -0.93 13.43
CA VAL A 122 -11.28 -0.64 14.83
C VAL A 122 -10.41 0.60 14.89
N PHE A 123 -9.41 0.75 14.00
CA PHE A 123 -8.57 1.94 13.96
C PHE A 123 -9.39 3.19 13.68
N LYS A 124 -10.23 3.17 12.63
CA LYS A 124 -11.12 4.29 12.28
C LYS A 124 -11.97 4.72 13.46
N LYS A 125 -12.65 3.78 14.12
CA LYS A 125 -13.52 4.07 15.29
C LYS A 125 -12.75 4.59 16.49
N THR A 126 -11.57 4.03 16.77
CA THR A 126 -10.79 4.39 17.97
C THR A 126 -10.14 5.76 17.84
N PHE A 127 -9.67 6.10 16.64
CA PHE A 127 -8.93 7.34 16.40
C PHE A 127 -9.74 8.39 15.64
N HIS A 128 -11.05 8.11 15.42
CA HIS A 128 -11.99 9.02 14.75
C HIS A 128 -11.52 9.44 13.35
N THR A 129 -10.77 8.57 12.66
CA THR A 129 -10.37 8.83 11.28
C THR A 129 -11.54 8.52 10.31
N PRO A 130 -11.71 9.31 9.25
CA PRO A 130 -12.79 9.14 8.29
C PRO A 130 -12.69 7.86 7.45
#